data_2d9d0426f2be15965c5e1a36fbfa8b2c
#
_entry.id   2d9d0426f2be15965c5e1a36fbfa8b2c
#
_cell.length_a   1.000
_cell.length_b   1.000
_cell.length_c   1.000
_cell.angle_alpha   90.00
_cell.angle_beta   90.00
_cell.angle_gamma   90.00
#
_symmetry.space_group_name_H-M   'P 1'
#
loop_
_entity.id
_entity.type
_entity.pdbx_description
1 polymer ?
#
loop_
_entity_poly.entity_id
_entity_poly.type
_entity_poly.pdbx_seq_one_letter_code
_entity_poly.pdbx_strand_id
1 'polypeptide(L)'
;ILGAGTGGTIMANKLRKVLDRSEWEITIVDHHQTHYYQPGFLFIPFWIYNKEDVIKPKRDFFPAGIDVEMSPVEEIKPDENKVILGNKKVLSYDYLIIATGTRTQPDETEGLMGNGWYKNIFDFYTLHGACELQKFIKHWEGGRLVLNIVEMPIKCPVAPLEFLFLADSYFTEKGI
;
A
#
# COMPACT_ATOMS: atom_id res chain seq x y z
N ILE A 1 -7.65 -16.21 1.32
CA ILE A 1 -6.82 -15.14 0.75
C ILE A 1 -6.36 -14.25 1.90
N LEU A 2 -5.06 -14.14 2.13
CA LEU A 2 -4.49 -13.25 3.15
C LEU A 2 -4.10 -11.91 2.53
N GLY A 3 -4.68 -10.82 3.05
CA GLY A 3 -4.54 -9.46 2.54
C GLY A 3 -5.64 -9.09 1.54
N ALA A 4 -6.33 -7.99 1.83
CA ALA A 4 -7.36 -7.38 0.99
C ALA A 4 -6.90 -6.06 0.37
N GLY A 5 -5.63 -5.97 0.04
CA GLY A 5 -5.08 -4.93 -0.82
C GLY A 5 -5.45 -5.20 -2.29
N THR A 6 -4.77 -4.52 -3.22
CA THR A 6 -5.04 -4.67 -4.66
C THR A 6 -4.97 -6.12 -5.13
N GLY A 7 -3.91 -6.86 -4.77
CA GLY A 7 -3.73 -8.25 -5.18
C GLY A 7 -4.84 -9.17 -4.67
N GLY A 8 -5.10 -9.14 -3.36
CA GLY A 8 -6.12 -10.01 -2.76
C GLY A 8 -7.53 -9.69 -3.24
N THR A 9 -7.86 -8.42 -3.41
CA THR A 9 -9.17 -8.00 -3.94
C THR A 9 -9.36 -8.44 -5.39
N ILE A 10 -8.33 -8.32 -6.25
CA ILE A 10 -8.36 -8.82 -7.62
C ILE A 10 -8.59 -10.34 -7.63
N MET A 11 -7.86 -11.09 -6.78
CA MET A 11 -8.00 -12.54 -6.69
C MET A 11 -9.38 -12.94 -6.22
N ALA A 12 -9.93 -12.33 -5.16
CA ALA A 12 -11.27 -12.59 -4.68
C ALA A 12 -12.33 -12.38 -5.77
N ASN A 13 -12.24 -11.27 -6.51
CA ASN A 13 -13.15 -10.97 -7.61
C ASN A 13 -13.03 -11.97 -8.78
N LYS A 14 -11.81 -12.34 -9.17
CA LYS A 14 -11.59 -13.31 -10.25
C LYS A 14 -12.05 -14.70 -9.88
N LEU A 15 -11.68 -15.18 -8.69
CA LEU A 15 -12.08 -16.50 -8.22
C LEU A 15 -13.60 -16.60 -8.05
N ARG A 16 -14.25 -15.57 -7.48
CA ARG A 16 -15.71 -15.60 -7.31
C ARG A 16 -16.49 -15.62 -8.62
N LYS A 17 -15.88 -15.18 -9.73
CA LYS A 17 -16.52 -15.23 -11.06
C LYS A 17 -16.46 -16.64 -11.69
N VAL A 18 -15.47 -17.45 -11.36
CA VAL A 18 -15.19 -18.71 -12.04
C VAL A 18 -15.46 -19.95 -11.18
N LEU A 19 -15.45 -19.80 -9.85
CA LEU A 19 -15.69 -20.91 -8.93
C LEU A 19 -17.19 -20.98 -8.55
N ASP A 20 -17.77 -22.16 -8.56
CA ASP A 20 -19.15 -22.37 -8.14
C ASP A 20 -19.28 -22.14 -6.62
N ARG A 21 -20.35 -21.45 -6.22
CA ARG A 21 -20.62 -21.15 -4.80
C ARG A 21 -21.05 -22.37 -3.99
N SER A 22 -21.57 -23.37 -4.64
CA SER A 22 -21.97 -24.63 -3.98
C SER A 22 -20.78 -25.53 -3.65
N GLU A 23 -19.64 -25.31 -4.32
CA GLU A 23 -18.44 -26.14 -4.18
C GLU A 23 -17.29 -25.41 -3.49
N TRP A 24 -17.25 -24.07 -3.57
CA TRP A 24 -16.12 -23.25 -3.15
C TRP A 24 -16.53 -22.14 -2.21
N GLU A 25 -15.95 -22.15 -1.04
CA GLU A 25 -15.95 -21.06 -0.08
C GLU A 25 -14.70 -20.19 -0.28
N ILE A 26 -14.85 -18.88 -0.30
CA ILE A 26 -13.75 -17.93 -0.43
C ILE A 26 -13.76 -17.03 0.78
N THR A 27 -12.71 -17.10 1.60
CA THR A 27 -12.51 -16.21 2.74
C THR A 27 -11.35 -15.26 2.44
N ILE A 28 -11.56 -13.97 2.63
CA ILE A 28 -10.51 -12.94 2.59
C ILE A 28 -10.25 -12.41 4.00
N VAL A 29 -8.96 -12.31 4.36
CA VAL A 29 -8.53 -11.88 5.69
C VAL A 29 -7.75 -10.57 5.57
N ASP A 30 -8.09 -9.57 6.37
CA ASP A 30 -7.31 -8.33 6.51
C ASP A 30 -7.56 -7.72 7.89
N HIS A 31 -6.76 -6.75 8.28
CA HIS A 31 -6.91 -6.06 9.57
C HIS A 31 -7.24 -4.57 9.40
N HIS A 32 -7.18 -4.04 8.18
CA HIS A 32 -7.52 -2.66 7.87
C HIS A 32 -8.76 -2.54 7.00
N GLN A 33 -9.63 -1.60 7.30
CA GLN A 33 -10.87 -1.37 6.54
C GLN A 33 -10.66 -0.47 5.30
N THR A 34 -9.50 0.18 5.21
CA THR A 34 -9.20 1.12 4.14
C THR A 34 -8.42 0.46 3.01
N HIS A 35 -8.91 0.64 1.79
CA HIS A 35 -8.17 0.32 0.57
C HIS A 35 -7.39 1.55 0.10
N TYR A 36 -6.12 1.36 -0.22
CA TYR A 36 -5.23 2.40 -0.70
C TYR A 36 -4.88 2.16 -2.18
N TYR A 37 -5.12 3.17 -3.02
CA TYR A 37 -4.56 3.22 -4.36
C TYR A 37 -3.13 3.73 -4.27
N GLN A 38 -2.20 2.82 -3.96
CA GLN A 38 -0.81 3.17 -3.67
C GLN A 38 -0.08 3.89 -4.82
N PRO A 39 -0.29 3.57 -6.12
CA PRO A 39 0.31 4.35 -7.21
C PRO A 39 -0.06 5.82 -7.16
N GLY A 40 -1.21 6.16 -6.60
CA GLY A 40 -1.68 7.53 -6.45
C GLY A 40 -0.88 8.37 -5.45
N PHE A 41 -0.11 7.75 -4.54
CA PHE A 41 0.69 8.47 -3.54
C PHE A 41 1.74 9.36 -4.19
N LEU A 42 2.32 8.93 -5.31
CA LEU A 42 3.26 9.69 -6.10
C LEU A 42 2.73 11.06 -6.55
N PHE A 43 1.42 11.17 -6.76
CA PHE A 43 0.77 12.37 -7.31
C PHE A 43 0.30 13.35 -6.25
N ILE A 44 0.24 12.93 -4.97
CA ILE A 44 -0.20 13.78 -3.86
C ILE A 44 0.73 14.99 -3.65
N PRO A 45 2.08 14.85 -3.64
CA PRO A 45 2.98 15.97 -3.44
C PRO A 45 2.77 17.14 -4.40
N PHE A 46 2.26 16.85 -5.60
CA PHE A 46 2.08 17.81 -6.70
C PHE A 46 0.62 18.24 -6.90
N TRP A 47 -0.29 17.93 -5.96
CA TRP A 47 -1.73 18.27 -6.02
C TRP A 47 -2.48 17.71 -7.23
N ILE A 48 -1.95 16.68 -7.89
CA ILE A 48 -2.67 15.94 -8.95
C ILE A 48 -3.75 15.07 -8.33
N TYR A 49 -3.47 14.46 -7.17
CA TYR A 49 -4.44 13.79 -6.31
C TYR A 49 -4.44 14.39 -4.91
N ASN A 50 -5.62 14.39 -4.29
CA ASN A 50 -5.77 14.62 -2.85
C ASN A 50 -5.72 13.28 -2.10
N LYS A 51 -5.54 13.33 -0.80
CA LYS A 51 -5.58 12.14 0.06
C LYS A 51 -6.84 11.31 -0.14
N GLU A 52 -7.99 11.97 -0.27
CA GLU A 52 -9.30 11.36 -0.39
C GLU A 52 -9.50 10.62 -1.71
N ASP A 53 -8.78 10.99 -2.75
CA ASP A 53 -8.85 10.34 -4.07
C ASP A 53 -8.24 8.94 -4.05
N VAL A 54 -7.27 8.71 -3.17
CA VAL A 54 -6.49 7.48 -3.11
C VAL A 54 -6.92 6.51 -2.01
N ILE A 55 -7.96 6.85 -1.24
CA ILE A 55 -8.51 6.00 -0.18
C ILE A 55 -9.97 5.68 -0.43
N LYS A 56 -10.34 4.41 -0.21
CA LYS A 56 -11.73 3.95 -0.30
C LYS A 56 -11.99 2.87 0.76
N PRO A 57 -13.24 2.67 1.20
CA PRO A 57 -13.58 1.51 2.02
C PRO A 57 -13.30 0.21 1.28
N LYS A 58 -12.61 -0.75 1.90
CA LYS A 58 -12.31 -2.06 1.26
C LYS A 58 -13.56 -2.83 0.85
N ARG A 59 -14.63 -2.71 1.65
CA ARG A 59 -15.91 -3.38 1.38
C ARG A 59 -16.50 -3.06 0.01
N ASP A 60 -16.19 -1.89 -0.54
CA ASP A 60 -16.71 -1.44 -1.84
C ASP A 60 -16.11 -2.25 -3.01
N PHE A 61 -15.04 -2.99 -2.76
CA PHE A 61 -14.33 -3.80 -3.74
C PHE A 61 -14.58 -5.31 -3.60
N PHE A 62 -15.27 -5.73 -2.55
CA PHE A 62 -15.52 -7.17 -2.34
C PHE A 62 -16.70 -7.64 -3.18
N PRO A 63 -16.55 -8.78 -3.87
CA PRO A 63 -17.67 -9.39 -4.57
C PRO A 63 -18.67 -10.00 -3.59
N ALA A 64 -19.93 -10.06 -3.95
CA ALA A 64 -20.92 -10.79 -3.17
C ALA A 64 -20.58 -12.29 -3.11
N GLY A 65 -20.79 -12.92 -1.93
CA GLY A 65 -20.60 -14.36 -1.72
C GLY A 65 -19.13 -14.74 -1.48
N ILE A 66 -18.43 -13.90 -0.74
CA ILE A 66 -17.18 -14.23 -0.05
C ILE A 66 -17.35 -13.90 1.43
N ASP A 67 -16.58 -14.57 2.27
CA ASP A 67 -16.47 -14.27 3.69
C ASP A 67 -15.32 -13.30 3.94
N VAL A 68 -15.53 -12.36 4.87
CA VAL A 68 -14.53 -11.34 5.21
C VAL A 68 -14.20 -11.44 6.69
N GLU A 69 -12.94 -11.72 6.99
CA GLU A 69 -12.41 -11.76 8.36
C GLU A 69 -11.52 -10.55 8.62
N MET A 70 -12.01 -9.65 9.47
CA MET A 70 -11.28 -8.44 9.84
C MET A 70 -10.45 -8.68 11.10
N SER A 71 -9.32 -9.37 10.93
CA SER A 71 -8.36 -9.68 12.00
C SER A 71 -6.95 -9.81 11.41
N PRO A 72 -5.89 -9.42 12.12
CA PRO A 72 -4.54 -9.69 11.67
C PRO A 72 -4.27 -11.20 11.62
N VAL A 73 -3.40 -11.61 10.71
CA VAL A 73 -2.85 -12.97 10.70
C VAL A 73 -1.77 -13.04 11.78
N GLU A 74 -1.89 -14.01 12.69
CA GLU A 74 -0.91 -14.26 13.75
C GLU A 74 0.10 -15.33 13.34
N GLU A 75 -0.38 -16.43 12.76
CA GLU A 75 0.46 -17.55 12.37
C GLU A 75 -0.12 -18.29 11.15
N ILE A 76 0.76 -18.78 10.29
CA ILE A 76 0.41 -19.70 9.20
C ILE A 76 1.07 -21.05 9.52
N LYS A 77 0.26 -22.11 9.54
CA LYS A 77 0.70 -23.50 9.73
C LYS A 77 0.50 -24.29 8.43
N PRO A 78 1.46 -24.24 7.52
CA PRO A 78 1.30 -24.82 6.20
C PRO A 78 1.16 -26.34 6.24
N ASP A 79 1.85 -27.03 7.15
CA ASP A 79 1.76 -28.49 7.30
C ASP A 79 0.40 -28.98 7.83
N GLU A 80 -0.37 -28.09 8.47
CA GLU A 80 -1.73 -28.37 8.96
C GLU A 80 -2.82 -27.77 8.08
N ASN A 81 -2.46 -27.02 7.02
CA ASN A 81 -3.38 -26.22 6.21
C ASN A 81 -4.26 -25.28 7.06
N LYS A 82 -3.64 -24.56 8.01
CA LYS A 82 -4.32 -23.66 8.94
C LYS A 82 -3.69 -22.29 8.99
N VAL A 83 -4.56 -21.29 9.23
CA VAL A 83 -4.18 -19.91 9.55
C VAL A 83 -4.78 -19.53 10.89
N ILE A 84 -4.00 -19.03 11.81
CA ILE A 84 -4.43 -18.50 13.12
C ILE A 84 -4.51 -16.99 13.03
N LEU A 85 -5.65 -16.43 13.39
CA LEU A 85 -5.89 -15.00 13.41
C LEU A 85 -5.65 -14.42 14.80
N GLY A 86 -5.40 -13.12 14.88
CA GLY A 86 -5.18 -12.41 16.15
C GLY A 86 -6.36 -12.46 17.12
N ASN A 87 -7.58 -12.66 16.61
CA ASN A 87 -8.77 -12.93 17.45
C ASN A 87 -8.88 -14.40 17.88
N LYS A 88 -7.85 -15.21 17.67
CA LYS A 88 -7.74 -16.65 17.97
C LYS A 88 -8.63 -17.57 17.10
N LYS A 89 -9.34 -17.03 16.12
CA LYS A 89 -10.04 -17.85 15.14
C LYS A 89 -9.03 -18.63 14.31
N VAL A 90 -9.32 -19.90 14.06
CA VAL A 90 -8.53 -20.79 13.19
C VAL A 90 -9.30 -21.01 11.90
N LEU A 91 -8.67 -20.73 10.77
CA LEU A 91 -9.19 -20.99 9.44
C LEU A 91 -8.43 -22.17 8.83
N SER A 92 -9.14 -23.17 8.39
CA SER A 92 -8.57 -24.25 7.56
C SER A 92 -8.70 -23.88 6.08
N TYR A 93 -7.80 -24.38 5.23
CA TYR A 93 -7.83 -24.12 3.81
C TYR A 93 -7.38 -25.32 2.98
N ASP A 94 -7.89 -25.44 1.76
CA ASP A 94 -7.37 -26.32 0.72
C ASP A 94 -6.33 -25.56 -0.13
N TYR A 95 -6.58 -24.27 -0.38
CA TYR A 95 -5.69 -23.38 -1.14
C TYR A 95 -5.47 -22.09 -0.39
N LEU A 96 -4.22 -21.68 -0.23
CA LEU A 96 -3.82 -20.45 0.41
C LEU A 96 -3.22 -19.46 -0.60
N ILE A 97 -3.76 -18.26 -0.64
CA ILE A 97 -3.23 -17.16 -1.44
C ILE A 97 -2.71 -16.08 -0.49
N ILE A 98 -1.42 -15.78 -0.56
CA ILE A 98 -0.78 -14.74 0.25
C ILE A 98 -0.65 -13.48 -0.62
N ALA A 99 -1.38 -12.44 -0.25
CA ALA A 99 -1.44 -11.15 -0.94
C ALA A 99 -1.30 -9.97 0.06
N THR A 100 -0.49 -10.16 1.08
CA THR A 100 -0.30 -9.22 2.20
C THR A 100 0.44 -7.93 1.82
N GLY A 101 1.06 -7.90 0.65
CA GLY A 101 1.81 -6.74 0.16
C GLY A 101 3.16 -6.58 0.85
N THR A 102 3.66 -5.35 0.83
CA THR A 102 4.96 -4.97 1.39
C THR A 102 4.83 -3.73 2.27
N ARG A 103 5.73 -3.60 3.23
CA ARG A 103 5.89 -2.42 4.07
C ARG A 103 7.31 -1.87 3.88
N THR A 104 7.45 -0.55 3.81
CA THR A 104 8.76 0.12 3.88
C THR A 104 9.34 0.00 5.29
N GLN A 105 10.66 -0.14 5.38
CA GLN A 105 11.42 -0.28 6.63
C GLN A 105 12.51 0.81 6.71
N PRO A 106 12.14 2.08 6.87
CA PRO A 106 13.10 3.19 6.87
C PRO A 106 14.08 3.13 8.06
N ASP A 107 13.72 2.44 9.12
CA ASP A 107 14.53 2.19 10.32
C ASP A 107 15.74 1.27 10.06
N GLU A 108 15.73 0.48 8.99
CA GLU A 108 16.86 -0.35 8.57
C GLU A 108 18.01 0.48 7.95
N THR A 109 17.77 1.73 7.60
CA THR A 109 18.80 2.64 7.09
C THR A 109 19.25 3.58 8.20
N GLU A 110 20.51 3.45 8.61
CA GLU A 110 21.08 4.26 9.68
C GLU A 110 20.96 5.76 9.39
N GLY A 111 20.44 6.50 10.35
CA GLY A 111 20.27 7.96 10.28
C GLY A 111 19.05 8.43 9.47
N LEU A 112 18.38 7.58 8.69
CA LEU A 112 17.25 7.99 7.84
C LEU A 112 16.08 8.56 8.66
N MET A 113 15.71 7.90 9.75
CA MET A 113 14.64 8.35 10.67
C MET A 113 15.14 9.32 11.74
N GLY A 114 16.23 10.04 11.48
CA GLY A 114 16.77 11.05 12.38
C GLY A 114 15.95 12.35 12.40
N ASN A 115 16.57 13.45 12.88
CA ASN A 115 15.90 14.75 13.04
C ASN A 115 15.35 15.37 11.74
N GLY A 116 15.79 14.88 10.57
CA GLY A 116 15.33 15.32 9.25
C GLY A 116 14.06 14.63 8.75
N TRP A 117 13.67 13.50 9.37
CA TRP A 117 12.53 12.71 8.89
C TRP A 117 11.23 13.53 8.97
N TYR A 118 10.53 13.62 7.83
CA TYR A 118 9.35 14.47 7.60
C TYR A 118 9.55 15.97 7.88
N LYS A 119 10.81 16.43 7.84
CA LYS A 119 11.14 17.86 7.83
C LYS A 119 11.84 18.28 6.54
N ASN A 120 12.85 17.52 6.12
CA ASN A 120 13.60 17.68 4.88
C ASN A 120 14.01 16.33 4.25
N ILE A 121 13.60 15.22 4.84
CA ILE A 121 13.73 13.86 4.31
C ILE A 121 12.34 13.25 4.28
N PHE A 122 11.91 12.79 3.12
CA PHE A 122 10.54 12.29 2.90
C PHE A 122 10.55 11.01 2.08
N ASP A 123 9.51 10.22 2.21
CA ASP A 123 9.13 9.19 1.25
C ASP A 123 7.82 9.59 0.55
N PHE A 124 7.54 8.98 -0.60
CA PHE A 124 6.26 9.05 -1.30
C PHE A 124 5.69 7.66 -1.56
N TYR A 125 6.20 6.64 -0.88
CA TYR A 125 5.71 5.26 -0.92
C TYR A 125 4.66 4.98 0.14
N THR A 126 4.51 5.87 1.11
CA THR A 126 3.45 5.83 2.11
C THR A 126 2.51 7.02 1.96
N LEU A 127 1.23 6.83 2.33
CA LEU A 127 0.27 7.94 2.31
C LEU A 127 0.71 9.08 3.22
N HIS A 128 1.24 8.74 4.40
CA HIS A 128 1.72 9.73 5.35
C HIS A 128 2.90 10.53 4.77
N GLY A 129 3.92 9.84 4.25
CA GLY A 129 5.09 10.47 3.64
C GLY A 129 4.73 11.39 2.47
N ALA A 130 3.84 10.92 1.58
CA ALA A 130 3.36 11.72 0.45
C ALA A 130 2.64 13.01 0.91
N CYS A 131 1.82 12.93 1.97
CA CYS A 131 1.14 14.09 2.53
C CYS A 131 2.10 15.06 3.24
N GLU A 132 3.10 14.55 3.96
CA GLU A 132 4.11 15.41 4.60
C GLU A 132 4.99 16.10 3.54
N LEU A 133 5.38 15.39 2.49
CA LEU A 133 6.10 15.97 1.36
C LEU A 133 5.27 17.06 0.65
N GLN A 134 3.95 16.84 0.45
CA GLN A 134 3.05 17.85 -0.09
C GLN A 134 3.06 19.14 0.74
N LYS A 135 2.97 19.00 2.08
CA LYS A 135 3.02 20.14 2.99
C LYS A 135 4.35 20.92 2.88
N PHE A 136 5.45 20.21 2.78
CA PHE A 136 6.78 20.78 2.62
C PHE A 136 6.90 21.53 1.29
N ILE A 137 6.56 20.90 0.17
CA ILE A 137 6.66 21.49 -1.18
C ILE A 137 5.81 22.77 -1.30
N LYS A 138 4.69 22.86 -0.57
CA LYS A 138 3.84 24.06 -0.57
C LYS A 138 4.59 25.34 -0.19
N HIS A 139 5.60 25.24 0.66
CA HIS A 139 6.37 26.37 1.21
C HIS A 139 7.83 26.35 0.77
N TRP A 140 8.21 25.43 -0.13
CA TRP A 140 9.57 25.34 -0.61
C TRP A 140 9.82 26.37 -1.72
N GLU A 141 10.80 27.23 -1.49
CA GLU A 141 11.13 28.36 -2.38
C GLU A 141 12.31 28.04 -3.30
N GLY A 142 12.78 26.81 -3.33
CA GLY A 142 13.88 26.35 -4.16
C GLY A 142 15.05 25.79 -3.35
N GLY A 143 16.08 25.38 -4.09
CA GLY A 143 17.26 24.73 -3.52
C GLY A 143 17.60 23.43 -4.22
N ARG A 144 18.27 22.53 -3.50
CA ARG A 144 18.67 21.22 -4.07
C ARG A 144 17.67 20.15 -3.65
N LEU A 145 16.94 19.61 -4.62
CA LEU A 145 16.17 18.37 -4.46
C LEU A 145 17.08 17.17 -4.78
N VAL A 146 17.15 16.22 -3.87
CA VAL A 146 17.89 14.97 -4.04
C VAL A 146 16.92 13.80 -3.95
N LEU A 147 16.84 13.02 -5.02
CA LEU A 147 16.16 11.73 -5.00
C LEU A 147 17.19 10.64 -4.73
N ASN A 148 16.98 9.87 -3.68
CA ASN A 148 17.85 8.76 -3.31
C ASN A 148 17.08 7.44 -3.35
N ILE A 149 17.59 6.46 -4.10
CA ILE A 149 17.11 5.08 -4.06
C ILE A 149 18.00 4.35 -3.05
N VAL A 150 17.44 4.11 -1.87
CA VAL A 150 18.20 3.57 -0.72
C VAL A 150 18.62 2.12 -0.94
N GLU A 151 17.77 1.33 -1.60
CA GLU A 151 18.01 -0.11 -1.82
C GLU A 151 17.36 -0.59 -3.12
N MET A 152 17.93 -1.64 -3.72
CA MET A 152 17.39 -2.34 -4.88
C MET A 152 17.33 -3.86 -4.59
N PRO A 153 16.27 -4.56 -5.02
CA PRO A 153 15.12 -4.05 -5.79
C PRO A 153 14.12 -3.29 -4.92
N ILE A 154 13.48 -2.28 -5.49
CA ILE A 154 12.41 -1.52 -4.82
C ILE A 154 11.03 -1.85 -5.40
N LYS A 155 9.99 -1.61 -4.61
CA LYS A 155 8.62 -1.63 -5.09
C LYS A 155 8.43 -0.52 -6.12
N CYS A 156 7.93 -0.85 -7.32
CA CYS A 156 7.76 0.07 -8.43
C CYS A 156 9.05 0.84 -8.79
N PRO A 157 10.02 0.22 -9.48
CA PRO A 157 11.32 0.83 -9.75
C PRO A 157 11.26 2.04 -10.71
N VAL A 158 10.12 2.28 -11.35
CA VAL A 158 9.88 3.44 -12.22
C VAL A 158 9.45 4.68 -11.43
N ALA A 159 8.80 4.51 -10.27
CA ALA A 159 8.28 5.63 -9.48
C ALA A 159 9.32 6.73 -9.14
N PRO A 160 10.60 6.45 -8.86
CA PRO A 160 11.59 7.50 -8.68
C PRO A 160 11.80 8.38 -9.91
N LEU A 161 11.80 7.80 -11.11
CA LEU A 161 11.92 8.56 -12.36
C LEU A 161 10.66 9.39 -12.62
N GLU A 162 9.49 8.82 -12.42
CA GLU A 162 8.21 9.53 -12.53
C GLU A 162 8.17 10.72 -11.56
N PHE A 163 8.65 10.54 -10.33
CA PHE A 163 8.76 11.61 -9.35
C PHE A 163 9.64 12.77 -9.85
N LEU A 164 10.80 12.48 -10.43
CA LEU A 164 11.71 13.50 -10.95
C LEU A 164 11.06 14.31 -12.07
N PHE A 165 10.38 13.66 -13.02
CA PHE A 165 9.69 14.36 -14.10
C PHE A 165 8.51 15.21 -13.59
N LEU A 166 7.76 14.71 -12.63
CA LEU A 166 6.69 15.48 -11.99
C LEU A 166 7.25 16.68 -11.23
N ALA A 167 8.34 16.51 -10.50
CA ALA A 167 9.01 17.57 -9.76
C ALA A 167 9.54 18.65 -10.70
N ASP A 168 10.23 18.26 -11.77
CA ASP A 168 10.76 19.19 -12.78
C ASP A 168 9.63 20.01 -13.41
N SER A 169 8.56 19.36 -13.87
CA SER A 169 7.39 20.05 -14.43
C SER A 169 6.75 21.00 -13.42
N TYR A 170 6.48 20.52 -12.21
CA TYR A 170 5.83 21.32 -11.17
C TYR A 170 6.64 22.55 -10.78
N PHE A 171 7.94 22.40 -10.54
CA PHE A 171 8.78 23.52 -10.12
C PHE A 171 9.03 24.50 -11.26
N THR A 172 9.19 24.03 -12.50
CA THR A 172 9.28 24.89 -13.68
C THR A 172 8.03 25.76 -13.83
N GLU A 173 6.83 25.17 -13.70
CA GLU A 173 5.56 25.92 -13.76
C GLU A 173 5.44 26.97 -12.63
N LYS A 174 6.06 26.71 -11.48
CA LYS A 174 6.08 27.63 -10.33
C LYS A 174 7.18 28.69 -10.41
N GLY A 175 8.11 28.58 -11.35
CA GLY A 175 9.27 29.45 -11.46
C GLY A 175 10.31 29.27 -10.35
N ILE A 176 10.41 28.05 -9.81
CA ILE A 176 11.32 27.66 -8.71
C ILE A 176 12.48 26.83 -9.27
#